data_c052b7ede7f3e5103990d6130afecc9e
#
_entry.id   c052b7ede7f3e5103990d6130afecc9e
#
_cell.length_a   1.000
_cell.length_b   1.000
_cell.length_c   1.000
_cell.angle_alpha   90.00
_cell.angle_beta   90.00
_cell.angle_gamma   90.00
#
_symmetry.space_group_name_H-M   'P 1'
#
loop_
_entity.id
_entity.type
_entity.pdbx_description
1 polymer ?
#
loop_
_entity_poly.entity_id
_entity_poly.type
_entity_poly.pdbx_seq_one_letter_code
_entity_poly.pdbx_strand_id
1 'polypeptide(L)'
;GELFMARDRVGIKPLYFSLNENWIIFGSELKAIESSNLIKFEPDLDSYIAYLRHLCVPSDRTGNKNVKKIEPGQYVKIDKYGKVEKFKYWDPFNFEVDHDINEKVALEEIDRLVNEAVDYRKVSDVEVGLFLSGGLDSSLLGKLMNQNSNSLLKAFNVDFEEKFDGYKGELEEAKFAANEIGINLIEEKINYEDFNKIIDNYSYYQDDLVGDEVGIPLYFLGKSTKKAGIKVVQVGEGSDELFYGYDHWNRLLKLSKILKPYSSNKNNYSRIRNHRLNLISNIMFGRTAFAGGALGFNLAEINGLVKNDYSLENSLVRTVDKYWNEYFSLPNSQISKWMTLIDLKIRLPELLLMRMDKLVMQSGVEARVPFLDHKLIEFILSIPEKIILKDYSGKPLLKKIAKNYISPEIYNRKKQGFRAPVGEWIRKDESIFNEKILSFNEMVDLFETKSLIKIISQSDFQKK
;
A
#
# COMPACT_ATOMS: atom_id res chain seq x y z
N GLY A 1 -7.74 -4.48 36.14
CA GLY A 1 -8.26 -4.93 34.87
C GLY A 1 -7.12 -5.24 33.88
N GLU A 2 -7.48 -5.81 32.77
CA GLU A 2 -6.57 -6.04 31.63
C GLU A 2 -7.14 -5.28 30.42
N LEU A 3 -6.28 -4.71 29.59
CA LEU A 3 -6.64 -4.12 28.33
C LEU A 3 -6.19 -5.04 27.19
N PHE A 4 -7.07 -5.27 26.23
CA PHE A 4 -6.82 -6.06 25.04
C PHE A 4 -7.06 -5.19 23.79
N MET A 5 -6.04 -5.08 22.95
CA MET A 5 -6.09 -4.32 21.70
C MET A 5 -5.66 -5.21 20.55
N ALA A 6 -6.43 -5.31 19.49
CA ALA A 6 -6.12 -6.13 18.32
C ALA A 6 -6.25 -5.33 17.02
N ARG A 7 -5.36 -5.56 16.07
CA ARG A 7 -5.46 -5.05 14.70
C ARG A 7 -5.78 -6.21 13.76
N ASP A 8 -6.61 -5.97 12.76
CA ASP A 8 -7.01 -7.00 11.80
C ASP A 8 -5.81 -7.64 11.08
N ARG A 9 -6.04 -8.80 10.44
CA ARG A 9 -4.99 -9.65 9.85
C ARG A 9 -4.07 -8.91 8.88
N VAL A 10 -4.63 -8.09 8.00
CA VAL A 10 -3.89 -7.40 6.92
C VAL A 10 -3.73 -5.90 7.17
N GLY A 11 -4.15 -5.41 8.36
CA GLY A 11 -3.99 -4.01 8.76
C GLY A 11 -4.86 -3.04 7.97
N ILE A 12 -6.09 -3.46 7.61
CA ILE A 12 -7.07 -2.60 6.92
C ILE A 12 -7.36 -1.36 7.76
N LYS A 13 -7.45 -1.53 9.09
CA LYS A 13 -7.69 -0.43 10.02
C LYS A 13 -6.46 -0.17 10.88
N PRO A 14 -6.06 1.12 11.06
CA PRO A 14 -4.96 1.49 11.92
C PRO A 14 -5.34 1.43 13.40
N LEU A 15 -4.35 1.14 14.25
CA LEU A 15 -4.50 1.21 15.70
C LEU A 15 -3.18 1.64 16.32
N TYR A 16 -3.21 2.78 16.99
CA TYR A 16 -2.07 3.39 17.67
C TYR A 16 -2.25 3.36 19.17
N PHE A 17 -1.14 3.37 19.90
CA PHE A 17 -1.15 3.50 21.34
C PHE A 17 0.12 4.16 21.87
N SER A 18 0.01 4.76 23.04
CA SER A 18 1.14 5.19 23.86
C SER A 18 0.88 4.81 25.32
N LEU A 19 1.94 4.48 26.01
CA LEU A 19 1.89 3.98 27.38
C LEU A 19 3.06 4.56 28.19
N ASN A 20 2.76 4.97 29.43
CA ASN A 20 3.75 5.23 30.46
C ASN A 20 3.30 4.62 31.79
N GLU A 21 3.96 4.97 32.89
CA GLU A 21 3.68 4.41 34.22
C GLU A 21 2.27 4.74 34.75
N ASN A 22 1.66 5.84 34.29
CA ASN A 22 0.44 6.39 34.86
C ASN A 22 -0.80 6.20 33.98
N TRP A 23 -0.62 6.05 32.66
CA TRP A 23 -1.73 5.99 31.73
C TRP A 23 -1.41 5.19 30.46
N ILE A 24 -2.45 4.75 29.80
CA ILE A 24 -2.44 4.28 28.42
C ILE A 24 -3.44 5.07 27.62
N ILE A 25 -3.05 5.48 26.42
CA ILE A 25 -3.90 6.13 25.45
C ILE A 25 -3.81 5.39 24.13
N PHE A 26 -4.93 5.19 23.45
CA PHE A 26 -5.00 4.51 22.16
C PHE A 26 -6.06 5.14 21.26
N GLY A 27 -5.94 4.92 19.96
CA GLY A 27 -6.87 5.45 18.97
C GLY A 27 -6.54 4.97 17.56
N SER A 28 -7.49 5.17 16.65
CA SER A 28 -7.30 4.84 15.23
C SER A 28 -6.49 5.89 14.48
N GLU A 29 -6.27 7.05 15.09
CA GLU A 29 -5.52 8.16 14.49
C GLU A 29 -4.42 8.67 15.44
N LEU A 30 -3.23 8.93 14.87
CA LEU A 30 -2.08 9.44 15.60
C LEU A 30 -2.38 10.82 16.21
N LYS A 31 -3.00 11.71 15.42
CA LYS A 31 -3.40 13.06 15.86
C LYS A 31 -4.36 13.04 17.05
N ALA A 32 -5.22 12.03 17.16
CA ALA A 32 -6.12 11.90 18.31
C ALA A 32 -5.33 11.62 19.62
N ILE A 33 -4.28 10.82 19.51
CA ILE A 33 -3.37 10.56 20.64
C ILE A 33 -2.55 11.81 20.98
N GLU A 34 -1.99 12.50 19.98
CA GLU A 34 -1.17 13.70 20.17
C GLU A 34 -2.00 14.88 20.73
N SER A 35 -3.25 15.04 20.31
CA SER A 35 -4.14 16.11 20.81
C SER A 35 -4.58 15.93 22.27
N SER A 36 -4.30 14.77 22.88
CA SER A 36 -4.54 14.57 24.33
C SER A 36 -3.68 15.46 25.22
N ASN A 37 -2.59 16.04 24.69
CA ASN A 37 -1.54 16.76 25.43
C ASN A 37 -0.85 15.95 26.55
N LEU A 38 -1.06 14.63 26.59
CA LEU A 38 -0.37 13.71 27.51
C LEU A 38 0.98 13.28 26.97
N ILE A 39 1.19 13.44 25.67
CA ILE A 39 2.38 12.97 24.96
C ILE A 39 3.12 14.16 24.35
N LYS A 40 4.42 14.21 24.58
CA LYS A 40 5.29 15.15 23.90
C LYS A 40 5.66 14.57 22.52
N PHE A 41 5.57 15.37 21.48
CA PHE A 41 6.11 15.00 20.17
C PHE A 41 7.64 14.95 20.26
N GLU A 42 8.19 13.79 19.87
CA GLU A 42 9.63 13.58 19.73
C GLU A 42 9.87 12.83 18.41
N PRO A 43 10.57 13.45 17.43
CA PRO A 43 10.76 12.86 16.11
C PRO A 43 11.55 11.55 16.21
N ASP A 44 11.05 10.51 15.55
CA ASP A 44 11.75 9.25 15.40
C ASP A 44 12.57 9.26 14.10
N LEU A 45 13.82 9.68 14.17
CA LEU A 45 14.70 9.87 13.02
C LEU A 45 14.83 8.60 12.17
N ASP A 46 14.83 7.43 12.80
CA ASP A 46 14.91 6.13 12.11
C ASP A 46 13.64 5.86 11.29
N SER A 47 12.48 6.26 11.79
CA SER A 47 11.21 6.21 11.05
C SER A 47 11.21 7.12 9.84
N TYR A 48 11.76 8.35 9.94
CA TYR A 48 11.89 9.25 8.79
C TYR A 48 12.82 8.68 7.72
N ILE A 49 13.93 8.05 8.11
CA ILE A 49 14.84 7.39 7.15
C ILE A 49 14.15 6.19 6.48
N ALA A 50 13.43 5.38 7.26
CA ALA A 50 12.67 4.26 6.70
C ALA A 50 11.56 4.74 5.74
N TYR A 51 10.90 5.85 6.06
CA TYR A 51 9.92 6.50 5.19
C TYR A 51 10.51 6.92 3.84
N LEU A 52 11.71 7.49 3.80
CA LEU A 52 12.39 7.81 2.54
C LEU A 52 12.60 6.58 1.65
N ARG A 53 12.81 5.42 2.24
CA ARG A 53 13.01 4.16 1.54
C ARG A 53 11.72 3.51 1.08
N HIS A 54 10.79 3.34 2.03
CA HIS A 54 9.62 2.50 1.86
C HIS A 54 8.34 3.28 1.58
N LEU A 55 8.41 4.62 1.59
CA LEU A 55 7.27 5.54 1.51
C LEU A 55 6.25 5.36 2.66
N CYS A 56 6.62 4.60 3.67
CA CYS A 56 5.87 4.36 4.91
C CYS A 56 6.85 3.94 6.01
N VAL A 57 6.36 3.85 7.25
CA VAL A 57 7.15 3.35 8.38
C VAL A 57 6.82 1.87 8.61
N PRO A 58 7.73 0.94 8.31
CA PRO A 58 7.53 -0.48 8.62
C PRO A 58 7.59 -0.72 10.13
N SER A 59 7.00 -1.81 10.61
CA SER A 59 6.95 -2.21 12.02
C SER A 59 5.94 -1.43 12.88
N ASP A 60 6.11 -1.51 14.20
CA ASP A 60 5.24 -0.88 15.22
C ASP A 60 5.55 0.60 15.49
N ARG A 61 6.46 1.23 14.75
CA ARG A 61 6.89 2.61 14.98
C ARG A 61 6.09 3.61 14.14
N THR A 62 6.14 4.87 14.56
CA THR A 62 5.53 6.03 13.86
C THR A 62 6.57 7.13 13.69
N GLY A 63 6.19 8.28 13.14
CA GLY A 63 7.04 9.48 13.13
C GLY A 63 7.33 10.07 14.53
N ASN A 64 6.57 9.66 15.54
CA ASN A 64 6.73 10.07 16.93
C ASN A 64 7.22 8.90 17.79
N LYS A 65 8.40 9.01 18.43
CA LYS A 65 8.99 7.96 19.28
C LYS A 65 8.06 7.45 20.39
N ASN A 66 7.20 8.35 20.88
CA ASN A 66 6.33 8.09 22.03
C ASN A 66 5.01 7.39 21.63
N VAL A 67 4.77 7.16 20.35
CA VAL A 67 3.57 6.48 19.85
C VAL A 67 3.94 5.27 19.03
N LYS A 68 3.25 4.15 19.27
CA LYS A 68 3.42 2.89 18.56
C LYS A 68 2.16 2.50 17.81
N LYS A 69 2.34 1.72 16.75
CA LYS A 69 1.26 1.00 16.05
C LYS A 69 1.16 -0.44 16.55
N ILE A 70 -0.02 -1.02 16.49
CA ILE A 70 -0.17 -2.48 16.53
C ILE A 70 0.03 -2.99 15.11
N GLU A 71 0.92 -3.96 14.93
CA GLU A 71 1.18 -4.56 13.62
C GLU A 71 0.00 -5.42 13.14
N PRO A 72 -0.20 -5.57 11.81
CA PRO A 72 -1.22 -6.46 11.26
C PRO A 72 -1.13 -7.88 11.79
N GLY A 73 -2.29 -8.48 12.09
CA GLY A 73 -2.36 -9.84 12.61
C GLY A 73 -1.85 -10.01 14.05
N GLN A 74 -1.74 -8.91 14.80
CA GLN A 74 -1.30 -8.92 16.20
C GLN A 74 -2.38 -8.41 17.14
N TYR A 75 -2.27 -8.87 18.39
CA TYR A 75 -2.92 -8.22 19.53
C TYR A 75 -1.91 -7.95 20.64
N VAL A 76 -2.24 -6.96 21.43
CA VAL A 76 -1.47 -6.53 22.60
C VAL A 76 -2.35 -6.70 23.82
N LYS A 77 -1.80 -7.36 24.85
CA LYS A 77 -2.40 -7.47 26.18
C LYS A 77 -1.59 -6.62 27.14
N ILE A 78 -2.28 -5.80 27.91
CA ILE A 78 -1.65 -4.95 28.93
C ILE A 78 -2.33 -5.26 30.26
N ASP A 79 -1.54 -5.70 31.24
CA ASP A 79 -2.04 -6.01 32.55
C ASP A 79 -2.21 -4.76 33.44
N LYS A 80 -2.74 -4.95 34.62
CA LYS A 80 -2.97 -3.87 35.61
C LYS A 80 -1.68 -3.20 36.12
N TYR A 81 -0.53 -3.77 35.83
CA TYR A 81 0.77 -3.23 36.22
C TYR A 81 1.49 -2.54 35.04
N GLY A 82 0.84 -2.46 33.86
CA GLY A 82 1.42 -1.87 32.66
C GLY A 82 2.36 -2.79 31.87
N LYS A 83 2.43 -4.10 32.21
CA LYS A 83 3.20 -5.06 31.44
C LYS A 83 2.54 -5.30 30.09
N VAL A 84 3.30 -5.07 29.03
CA VAL A 84 2.85 -5.23 27.63
C VAL A 84 3.31 -6.58 27.09
N GLU A 85 2.39 -7.38 26.62
CA GLU A 85 2.64 -8.64 25.93
C GLU A 85 2.06 -8.58 24.52
N LYS A 86 2.86 -8.91 23.49
CA LYS A 86 2.48 -8.89 22.08
C LYS A 86 2.34 -10.31 21.57
N PHE A 87 1.24 -10.58 20.88
CA PHE A 87 0.94 -11.89 20.31
C PHE A 87 0.56 -11.75 18.84
N LYS A 88 1.19 -12.57 18.01
CA LYS A 88 0.84 -12.68 16.59
C LYS A 88 -0.17 -13.81 16.44
N TYR A 89 -1.39 -13.50 16.00
CA TYR A 89 -2.44 -14.49 15.77
C TYR A 89 -2.60 -14.87 14.31
N TRP A 90 -2.00 -14.07 13.41
CA TRP A 90 -1.96 -14.33 11.98
C TRP A 90 -0.67 -13.79 11.37
N ASP A 91 -0.06 -14.53 10.44
CA ASP A 91 1.10 -14.09 9.68
C ASP A 91 1.01 -14.64 8.25
N PRO A 92 1.11 -13.80 7.19
CA PRO A 92 1.07 -14.27 5.82
C PRO A 92 2.24 -15.18 5.46
N PHE A 93 3.31 -15.22 6.24
CA PHE A 93 4.42 -16.18 6.05
C PHE A 93 4.06 -17.62 6.47
N ASN A 94 3.00 -17.82 7.23
CA ASN A 94 2.53 -19.15 7.66
C ASN A 94 1.58 -19.73 6.62
N PHE A 95 2.12 -20.30 5.55
CA PHE A 95 1.35 -21.01 4.52
C PHE A 95 2.06 -22.27 4.06
N GLU A 96 1.28 -23.23 3.57
CA GLU A 96 1.77 -24.45 2.94
C GLU A 96 1.33 -24.48 1.48
N VAL A 97 2.20 -24.97 0.59
CA VAL A 97 1.88 -25.08 -0.82
C VAL A 97 1.21 -26.43 -1.08
N ASP A 98 0.01 -26.42 -1.63
CA ASP A 98 -0.71 -27.61 -2.07
C ASP A 98 -0.20 -28.02 -3.46
N HIS A 99 0.72 -28.99 -3.49
CA HIS A 99 1.33 -29.48 -4.72
C HIS A 99 0.40 -30.31 -5.61
N ASP A 100 -0.73 -30.79 -5.07
CA ASP A 100 -1.67 -31.69 -5.74
C ASP A 100 -2.83 -30.94 -6.42
N ILE A 101 -3.02 -29.67 -6.07
CA ILE A 101 -4.05 -28.83 -6.70
C ILE A 101 -3.81 -28.66 -8.20
N ASN A 102 -4.87 -28.75 -8.99
CA ASN A 102 -4.84 -28.42 -10.42
C ASN A 102 -5.46 -27.05 -10.72
N GLU A 103 -5.22 -26.53 -11.93
CA GLU A 103 -5.68 -25.20 -12.32
C GLU A 103 -7.21 -25.05 -12.27
N LYS A 104 -7.97 -26.10 -12.63
CA LYS A 104 -9.43 -26.05 -12.66
C LYS A 104 -9.98 -25.86 -11.24
N VAL A 105 -9.53 -26.69 -10.29
CA VAL A 105 -9.92 -26.57 -8.88
C VAL A 105 -9.49 -25.22 -8.30
N ALA A 106 -8.30 -24.75 -8.65
CA ALA A 106 -7.85 -23.43 -8.20
C ALA A 106 -8.76 -22.31 -8.71
N LEU A 107 -9.20 -22.35 -9.97
CA LEU A 107 -10.09 -21.33 -10.54
C LEU A 107 -11.48 -21.38 -9.89
N GLU A 108 -12.05 -22.56 -9.69
CA GLU A 108 -13.36 -22.74 -9.05
C GLU A 108 -13.35 -22.21 -7.61
N GLU A 109 -12.30 -22.50 -6.85
CA GLU A 109 -12.19 -22.05 -5.47
C GLU A 109 -11.89 -20.54 -5.35
N ILE A 110 -11.03 -19.96 -6.23
CA ILE A 110 -10.81 -18.50 -6.25
C ILE A 110 -12.13 -17.80 -6.57
N ASP A 111 -12.87 -18.26 -7.57
CA ASP A 111 -14.16 -17.68 -7.96
C ASP A 111 -15.14 -17.68 -6.77
N ARG A 112 -15.26 -18.83 -6.10
CA ARG A 112 -16.08 -18.98 -4.90
C ARG A 112 -15.67 -18.00 -3.79
N LEU A 113 -14.36 -17.93 -3.48
CA LEU A 113 -13.83 -17.07 -2.42
C LEU A 113 -13.97 -15.58 -2.72
N VAL A 114 -13.78 -15.16 -3.97
CA VAL A 114 -13.99 -13.77 -4.38
C VAL A 114 -15.46 -13.37 -4.26
N ASN A 115 -16.38 -14.23 -4.71
CA ASN A 115 -17.82 -14.00 -4.54
C ASN A 115 -18.21 -13.88 -3.04
N GLU A 116 -17.75 -14.83 -2.22
CA GLU A 116 -17.97 -14.83 -0.77
C GLU A 116 -17.41 -13.56 -0.11
N ALA A 117 -16.22 -13.15 -0.49
CA ALA A 117 -15.58 -11.94 0.02
C ALA A 117 -16.35 -10.65 -0.33
N VAL A 118 -16.88 -10.56 -1.55
CA VAL A 118 -17.73 -9.45 -1.98
C VAL A 118 -19.04 -9.43 -1.19
N ASP A 119 -19.69 -10.59 -1.02
CA ASP A 119 -20.97 -10.69 -0.31
C ASP A 119 -20.84 -10.35 1.19
N TYR A 120 -19.79 -10.82 1.87
CA TYR A 120 -19.53 -10.42 3.26
C TYR A 120 -19.34 -8.91 3.40
N ARG A 121 -18.76 -8.25 2.41
CA ARG A 121 -18.51 -6.82 2.44
C ARG A 121 -19.68 -5.97 1.94
N LYS A 122 -20.78 -6.61 1.48
CA LYS A 122 -22.09 -5.96 1.29
C LYS A 122 -22.90 -5.87 2.59
N VAL A 123 -22.59 -6.68 3.61
CA VAL A 123 -23.31 -6.64 4.89
C VAL A 123 -23.13 -5.27 5.55
N SER A 124 -24.20 -4.47 5.58
CA SER A 124 -24.19 -3.09 6.06
C SER A 124 -25.61 -2.62 6.34
N ASP A 125 -25.76 -1.72 7.33
CA ASP A 125 -27.01 -1.03 7.63
C ASP A 125 -27.28 0.16 6.68
N VAL A 126 -26.32 0.45 5.78
CA VAL A 126 -26.38 1.55 4.82
C VAL A 126 -26.04 1.06 3.41
N GLU A 127 -26.41 1.84 2.41
CA GLU A 127 -26.06 1.54 1.00
C GLU A 127 -24.54 1.47 0.82
N VAL A 128 -24.08 0.44 0.09
CA VAL A 128 -22.67 0.22 -0.21
C VAL A 128 -22.39 0.59 -1.66
N GLY A 129 -21.46 1.52 -1.89
CA GLY A 129 -21.01 1.94 -3.20
C GLY A 129 -19.72 1.24 -3.66
N LEU A 130 -19.15 1.72 -4.77
CA LEU A 130 -17.95 1.15 -5.39
C LEU A 130 -17.02 2.28 -5.86
N PHE A 131 -15.71 2.14 -5.68
CA PHE A 131 -14.73 2.92 -6.44
C PHE A 131 -14.40 2.21 -7.76
N LEU A 132 -14.65 2.86 -8.89
CA LEU A 132 -14.59 2.25 -10.21
C LEU A 132 -13.57 2.99 -11.10
N SER A 133 -12.45 2.33 -11.40
CA SER A 133 -11.45 2.80 -12.37
C SER A 133 -11.69 2.29 -13.80
N GLY A 134 -12.63 1.38 -14.01
CA GLY A 134 -12.84 0.69 -15.28
C GLY A 134 -11.77 -0.38 -15.59
N GLY A 135 -10.85 -0.64 -14.67
CA GLY A 135 -9.91 -1.76 -14.75
C GLY A 135 -10.56 -3.10 -14.35
N LEU A 136 -9.83 -4.19 -14.59
CA LEU A 136 -10.27 -5.57 -14.31
C LEU A 136 -10.86 -5.72 -12.89
N ASP A 137 -10.14 -5.26 -11.87
CA ASP A 137 -10.46 -5.51 -10.47
C ASP A 137 -11.76 -4.82 -10.04
N SER A 138 -11.82 -3.51 -10.24
CA SER A 138 -12.98 -2.70 -9.87
C SER A 138 -14.22 -3.06 -10.68
N SER A 139 -14.04 -3.42 -11.97
CA SER A 139 -15.17 -3.84 -12.82
C SER A 139 -15.68 -5.22 -12.43
N LEU A 140 -14.80 -6.17 -12.09
CA LEU A 140 -15.21 -7.46 -11.55
C LEU A 140 -16.00 -7.30 -10.25
N LEU A 141 -15.48 -6.49 -9.31
CA LEU A 141 -16.21 -6.18 -8.06
C LEU A 141 -17.57 -5.56 -8.36
N GLY A 142 -17.64 -4.57 -9.26
CA GLY A 142 -18.89 -3.92 -9.64
C GLY A 142 -19.91 -4.91 -10.20
N LYS A 143 -19.47 -5.84 -11.05
CA LYS A 143 -20.33 -6.89 -11.57
C LYS A 143 -20.88 -7.82 -10.49
N LEU A 144 -20.01 -8.29 -9.58
CA LEU A 144 -20.38 -9.16 -8.47
C LEU A 144 -21.27 -8.44 -7.44
N MET A 145 -21.01 -7.16 -7.18
CA MET A 145 -21.87 -6.37 -6.29
C MET A 145 -23.27 -6.14 -6.87
N ASN A 146 -23.36 -5.92 -8.19
CA ASN A 146 -24.61 -5.65 -8.88
C ASN A 146 -25.45 -6.92 -9.13
N GLN A 147 -24.85 -8.12 -9.01
CA GLN A 147 -25.59 -9.37 -9.05
C GLN A 147 -26.58 -9.43 -7.87
N ASN A 148 -27.83 -9.73 -8.17
CA ASN A 148 -28.92 -9.83 -7.19
C ASN A 148 -29.18 -8.55 -6.37
N SER A 149 -28.75 -7.37 -6.87
CA SER A 149 -29.06 -6.09 -6.25
C SER A 149 -30.47 -5.62 -6.64
N ASN A 150 -31.26 -5.20 -5.65
CA ASN A 150 -32.58 -4.60 -5.87
C ASN A 150 -32.50 -3.08 -6.12
N SER A 151 -31.33 -2.46 -5.99
CA SER A 151 -31.09 -1.03 -6.18
C SER A 151 -29.95 -0.80 -7.15
N LEU A 152 -29.99 0.33 -7.84
CA LEU A 152 -28.93 0.73 -8.76
C LEU A 152 -27.64 1.07 -7.99
N LEU A 153 -26.61 0.25 -8.16
CA LEU A 153 -25.31 0.45 -7.52
C LEU A 153 -24.70 1.79 -7.94
N LYS A 154 -24.28 2.60 -6.97
CA LYS A 154 -23.53 3.84 -7.21
C LYS A 154 -22.05 3.56 -7.22
N ALA A 155 -21.37 3.96 -8.30
CA ALA A 155 -19.93 3.89 -8.43
C ALA A 155 -19.34 5.31 -8.53
N PHE A 156 -18.11 5.47 -8.05
CA PHE A 156 -17.40 6.75 -8.00
C PHE A 156 -16.08 6.65 -8.74
N ASN A 157 -15.80 7.67 -9.54
CA ASN A 157 -14.51 7.84 -10.22
C ASN A 157 -14.03 9.27 -10.05
N VAL A 158 -12.71 9.46 -9.98
CA VAL A 158 -12.06 10.77 -9.99
C VAL A 158 -11.11 10.86 -11.17
N ASP A 159 -11.12 11.99 -11.85
CA ASP A 159 -10.22 12.33 -12.96
C ASP A 159 -9.69 13.75 -12.79
N PHE A 160 -8.78 14.15 -13.64
CA PHE A 160 -8.12 15.47 -13.57
C PHE A 160 -8.58 16.33 -14.74
N GLU A 161 -8.76 17.64 -14.49
CA GLU A 161 -9.07 18.60 -15.54
C GLU A 161 -7.87 18.84 -16.47
N GLU A 162 -6.66 18.88 -15.87
CA GLU A 162 -5.42 19.06 -16.62
C GLU A 162 -4.89 17.72 -17.14
N LYS A 163 -4.40 17.76 -18.39
CA LYS A 163 -3.64 16.66 -18.97
C LYS A 163 -2.18 16.77 -18.55
N PHE A 164 -1.58 15.64 -18.19
CA PHE A 164 -0.17 15.58 -17.82
C PHE A 164 0.52 14.35 -18.41
N ASP A 165 1.86 14.42 -18.50
CA ASP A 165 2.65 13.39 -19.14
C ASP A 165 2.50 12.01 -18.46
N GLY A 166 2.18 11.01 -19.28
CA GLY A 166 2.06 9.62 -18.84
C GLY A 166 0.71 9.25 -18.22
N TYR A 167 -0.26 10.14 -18.19
CA TYR A 167 -1.62 9.87 -17.75
C TYR A 167 -2.63 10.11 -18.89
N LYS A 168 -3.46 9.11 -19.16
CA LYS A 168 -4.49 9.17 -20.21
C LYS A 168 -5.91 9.42 -19.69
N GLY A 169 -6.06 9.48 -18.34
CA GLY A 169 -7.35 9.43 -17.69
C GLY A 169 -7.86 7.99 -17.56
N GLU A 170 -8.74 7.76 -16.62
CA GLU A 170 -9.44 6.48 -16.43
C GLU A 170 -10.96 6.65 -16.57
N LEU A 171 -11.43 7.87 -16.83
CA LEU A 171 -12.85 8.20 -16.82
C LEU A 171 -13.63 7.51 -17.93
N GLU A 172 -13.10 7.50 -19.16
CA GLU A 172 -13.77 6.84 -20.29
C GLU A 172 -13.85 5.32 -20.10
N GLU A 173 -12.81 4.76 -19.49
CA GLU A 173 -12.79 3.37 -19.09
C GLU A 173 -13.81 3.05 -17.99
N ALA A 174 -13.93 3.92 -17.02
CA ALA A 174 -14.92 3.79 -15.96
C ALA A 174 -16.36 3.91 -16.49
N LYS A 175 -16.61 4.83 -17.43
CA LYS A 175 -17.89 4.97 -18.14
C LYS A 175 -18.26 3.72 -18.92
N PHE A 176 -17.30 3.18 -19.66
CA PHE A 176 -17.51 1.95 -20.42
C PHE A 176 -17.90 0.79 -19.51
N ALA A 177 -17.13 0.59 -18.42
CA ALA A 177 -17.40 -0.47 -17.46
C ALA A 177 -18.75 -0.26 -16.74
N ALA A 178 -19.06 0.96 -16.32
CA ALA A 178 -20.32 1.28 -15.66
C ALA A 178 -21.54 0.99 -16.56
N ASN A 179 -21.46 1.35 -17.84
CA ASN A 179 -22.51 1.06 -18.82
C ASN A 179 -22.68 -0.44 -19.06
N GLU A 180 -21.59 -1.20 -19.20
CA GLU A 180 -21.63 -2.64 -19.40
C GLU A 180 -22.24 -3.38 -18.20
N ILE A 181 -21.85 -2.96 -17.00
CA ILE A 181 -22.31 -3.57 -15.74
C ILE A 181 -23.74 -3.14 -15.41
N GLY A 182 -24.19 -1.98 -15.90
CA GLY A 182 -25.50 -1.40 -15.59
C GLY A 182 -25.55 -0.72 -14.23
N ILE A 183 -24.53 0.10 -13.90
CA ILE A 183 -24.41 0.82 -12.62
C ILE A 183 -24.31 2.32 -12.86
N ASN A 184 -24.65 3.11 -11.83
CA ASN A 184 -24.63 4.57 -11.91
C ASN A 184 -23.24 5.11 -11.54
N LEU A 185 -22.53 5.73 -12.49
CA LEU A 185 -21.22 6.35 -12.28
C LEU A 185 -21.38 7.82 -11.91
N ILE A 186 -20.79 8.19 -10.78
CA ILE A 186 -20.66 9.58 -10.29
C ILE A 186 -19.21 9.99 -10.52
N GLU A 187 -19.03 11.05 -11.31
CA GLU A 187 -17.74 11.56 -11.73
C GLU A 187 -17.34 12.76 -10.85
N GLU A 188 -16.09 12.77 -10.41
CA GLU A 188 -15.46 13.93 -9.75
C GLU A 188 -14.26 14.36 -10.57
N LYS A 189 -14.12 15.65 -10.84
CA LYS A 189 -12.95 16.21 -11.52
C LYS A 189 -12.25 17.17 -10.58
N ILE A 190 -10.94 17.03 -10.49
CA ILE A 190 -10.09 17.84 -9.63
C ILE A 190 -9.01 18.55 -10.45
N ASN A 191 -8.60 19.71 -9.97
CA ASN A 191 -7.61 20.57 -10.61
C ASN A 191 -6.59 21.12 -9.60
N TYR A 192 -5.69 21.97 -10.07
CA TYR A 192 -4.66 22.59 -9.26
C TYR A 192 -5.23 23.45 -8.10
N GLU A 193 -6.32 24.14 -8.29
CA GLU A 193 -6.94 24.94 -7.22
C GLU A 193 -7.49 24.05 -6.10
N ASP A 194 -8.04 22.89 -6.45
CA ASP A 194 -8.51 21.91 -5.48
C ASP A 194 -7.34 21.32 -4.68
N PHE A 195 -6.22 21.01 -5.33
CA PHE A 195 -4.99 20.62 -4.65
C PHE A 195 -4.56 21.69 -3.64
N ASN A 196 -4.52 22.97 -4.02
CA ASN A 196 -4.10 24.06 -3.13
C ASN A 196 -5.02 24.21 -1.91
N LYS A 197 -6.31 23.94 -2.03
CA LYS A 197 -7.26 23.98 -0.89
C LYS A 197 -6.94 22.95 0.20
N ILE A 198 -6.29 21.84 -0.15
CA ILE A 198 -6.09 20.75 0.80
C ILE A 198 -4.63 20.55 1.22
N ILE A 199 -3.65 21.04 0.45
CA ILE A 199 -2.24 20.68 0.66
C ILE A 199 -1.69 21.09 2.01
N ASP A 200 -2.11 22.23 2.55
CA ASP A 200 -1.67 22.71 3.87
C ASP A 200 -2.21 21.83 5.02
N ASN A 201 -3.36 21.20 4.82
CA ASN A 201 -3.96 20.30 5.80
C ASN A 201 -3.73 18.81 5.47
N TYR A 202 -3.06 18.51 4.36
CA TYR A 202 -2.91 17.15 3.89
C TYR A 202 -2.17 16.25 4.89
N SER A 203 -1.10 16.75 5.50
CA SER A 203 -0.36 16.03 6.54
C SER A 203 -1.21 15.73 7.77
N TYR A 204 -2.09 16.64 8.16
CA TYR A 204 -3.06 16.41 9.23
C TYR A 204 -4.11 15.37 8.86
N TYR A 205 -4.56 15.34 7.59
CA TYR A 205 -5.50 14.33 7.11
C TYR A 205 -4.84 12.96 7.01
N GLN A 206 -3.62 12.89 6.48
CA GLN A 206 -2.86 11.66 6.34
C GLN A 206 -2.38 11.11 7.70
N ASP A 207 -2.02 11.99 8.63
CA ASP A 207 -1.81 11.71 10.05
C ASP A 207 -0.58 10.81 10.40
N ASP A 208 0.07 10.16 9.43
CA ASP A 208 1.29 9.37 9.62
C ASP A 208 2.22 9.55 8.40
N LEU A 209 3.42 9.01 8.47
CA LEU A 209 4.41 9.06 7.40
C LEU A 209 4.03 8.11 6.26
N VAL A 210 3.23 8.61 5.33
CA VAL A 210 2.74 7.90 4.13
C VAL A 210 2.97 8.74 2.89
N GLY A 211 3.86 8.28 2.00
CA GLY A 211 4.29 9.01 0.80
C GLY A 211 3.66 8.46 -0.48
N ASP A 212 2.45 8.91 -0.80
CA ASP A 212 1.78 8.50 -2.02
C ASP A 212 0.90 9.60 -2.61
N GLU A 213 1.16 9.95 -3.88
CA GLU A 213 0.43 10.99 -4.62
C GLU A 213 -1.07 10.67 -4.80
N VAL A 214 -1.43 9.38 -4.78
CA VAL A 214 -2.81 8.91 -4.93
C VAL A 214 -3.70 9.30 -3.74
N GLY A 215 -3.12 9.72 -2.64
CA GLY A 215 -3.87 10.23 -1.49
C GLY A 215 -4.76 11.43 -1.83
N ILE A 216 -4.28 12.33 -2.68
CA ILE A 216 -5.04 13.53 -3.10
C ILE A 216 -6.38 13.14 -3.75
N PRO A 217 -6.41 12.35 -4.84
CA PRO A 217 -7.68 11.93 -5.44
C PRO A 217 -8.56 11.08 -4.50
N LEU A 218 -7.99 10.29 -3.59
CA LEU A 218 -8.78 9.52 -2.62
C LEU A 218 -9.56 10.43 -1.65
N TYR A 219 -8.99 11.54 -1.22
CA TYR A 219 -9.70 12.54 -0.42
C TYR A 219 -10.94 13.06 -1.15
N PHE A 220 -10.81 13.41 -2.43
CA PHE A 220 -11.94 13.91 -3.24
C PHE A 220 -12.97 12.82 -3.56
N LEU A 221 -12.53 11.57 -3.79
CA LEU A 221 -13.45 10.42 -3.89
C LEU A 221 -14.29 10.27 -2.61
N GLY A 222 -13.67 10.36 -1.44
CA GLY A 222 -14.39 10.34 -0.17
C GLY A 222 -15.42 11.47 -0.06
N LYS A 223 -15.07 12.70 -0.46
CA LYS A 223 -16.00 13.84 -0.47
C LYS A 223 -17.18 13.62 -1.42
N SER A 224 -16.92 13.18 -2.64
CA SER A 224 -17.95 12.90 -3.65
C SER A 224 -18.89 11.79 -3.19
N THR A 225 -18.34 10.74 -2.59
CA THR A 225 -19.09 9.62 -2.00
C THR A 225 -20.04 10.08 -0.89
N LYS A 226 -19.53 10.87 0.04
CA LYS A 226 -20.34 11.46 1.12
C LYS A 226 -21.46 12.35 0.57
N LYS A 227 -21.16 13.20 -0.42
CA LYS A 227 -22.15 14.08 -1.08
C LYS A 227 -23.29 13.30 -1.71
N ALA A 228 -22.99 12.08 -2.24
CA ALA A 228 -23.99 11.17 -2.78
C ALA A 228 -24.78 10.35 -1.72
N GLY A 229 -24.51 10.58 -0.42
CA GLY A 229 -25.18 9.92 0.70
C GLY A 229 -24.62 8.53 1.03
N ILE A 230 -23.52 8.10 0.39
CA ILE A 230 -22.90 6.79 0.63
C ILE A 230 -21.85 6.90 1.76
N LYS A 231 -21.87 5.91 2.66
CA LYS A 231 -20.95 5.84 3.80
C LYS A 231 -19.99 4.64 3.75
N VAL A 232 -20.23 3.69 2.87
CA VAL A 232 -19.41 2.49 2.69
C VAL A 232 -19.17 2.27 1.22
N VAL A 233 -17.94 1.93 0.85
CA VAL A 233 -17.58 1.58 -0.54
C VAL A 233 -16.72 0.31 -0.57
N GLN A 234 -16.86 -0.49 -1.62
CA GLN A 234 -15.88 -1.53 -1.93
C GLN A 234 -14.82 -1.00 -2.90
N VAL A 235 -13.58 -1.46 -2.74
CA VAL A 235 -12.44 -1.06 -3.57
C VAL A 235 -11.58 -2.25 -3.96
N GLY A 236 -10.93 -2.16 -5.13
CA GLY A 236 -10.15 -3.24 -5.74
C GLY A 236 -8.72 -3.40 -5.21
N GLU A 237 -8.34 -2.78 -4.09
CA GLU A 237 -6.99 -2.88 -3.53
C GLU A 237 -6.64 -4.32 -3.12
N GLY A 238 -5.36 -4.69 -3.26
CA GLY A 238 -4.82 -6.00 -2.92
C GLY A 238 -4.85 -7.02 -4.06
N SER A 239 -5.62 -6.78 -5.12
CA SER A 239 -5.70 -7.68 -6.26
C SER A 239 -4.38 -7.79 -7.03
N ASP A 240 -3.67 -6.68 -7.23
CA ASP A 240 -2.39 -6.66 -7.94
C ASP A 240 -1.31 -7.46 -7.18
N GLU A 241 -1.29 -7.34 -5.86
CA GLU A 241 -0.35 -8.02 -4.97
C GLU A 241 -0.59 -9.54 -4.93
N LEU A 242 -1.85 -9.96 -4.91
CA LEU A 242 -2.20 -11.37 -4.84
C LEU A 242 -2.07 -12.07 -6.20
N PHE A 243 -2.46 -11.42 -7.29
CA PHE A 243 -2.55 -12.00 -8.62
C PHE A 243 -1.45 -11.56 -9.58
N TYR A 244 -0.37 -10.93 -9.09
CA TYR A 244 0.79 -10.51 -9.89
C TYR A 244 0.45 -9.52 -11.01
N GLY A 245 -0.33 -8.50 -10.70
CA GLY A 245 -0.83 -7.52 -11.67
C GLY A 245 0.21 -6.53 -12.20
N TYR A 246 1.34 -6.40 -11.54
CA TYR A 246 2.36 -5.40 -11.88
C TYR A 246 3.35 -5.87 -12.95
N ASP A 247 3.48 -5.13 -14.05
CA ASP A 247 4.43 -5.46 -15.14
C ASP A 247 5.89 -5.54 -14.67
N HIS A 248 6.29 -4.71 -13.70
CA HIS A 248 7.66 -4.74 -13.19
C HIS A 248 7.93 -5.98 -12.34
N TRP A 249 6.92 -6.56 -11.66
CA TRP A 249 7.04 -7.84 -10.99
C TRP A 249 7.32 -8.96 -11.98
N ASN A 250 6.55 -9.02 -13.05
CA ASN A 250 6.71 -10.03 -14.10
C ASN A 250 8.10 -9.95 -14.77
N ARG A 251 8.62 -8.72 -14.96
CA ARG A 251 10.00 -8.52 -15.46
C ARG A 251 11.05 -9.02 -14.47
N LEU A 252 10.88 -8.74 -13.17
CA LEU A 252 11.79 -9.22 -12.13
C LEU A 252 11.78 -10.75 -12.05
N LEU A 253 10.61 -11.39 -12.08
CA LEU A 253 10.46 -12.84 -12.05
C LEU A 253 11.15 -13.51 -13.24
N LYS A 254 11.03 -12.95 -14.45
CA LYS A 254 11.76 -13.42 -15.64
C LYS A 254 13.28 -13.27 -15.45
N LEU A 255 13.73 -12.12 -14.94
CA LEU A 255 15.15 -11.84 -14.70
C LEU A 255 15.75 -12.78 -13.64
N SER A 256 15.05 -13.03 -12.54
CA SER A 256 15.52 -13.90 -11.45
C SER A 256 15.66 -15.38 -11.87
N LYS A 257 14.92 -15.83 -12.89
CA LYS A 257 15.09 -17.18 -13.47
C LYS A 257 16.36 -17.32 -14.28
N ILE A 258 16.86 -16.22 -14.88
CA ILE A 258 18.06 -16.21 -15.72
C ILE A 258 19.32 -16.00 -14.87
N LEU A 259 19.24 -15.05 -13.91
CA LEU A 259 20.38 -14.70 -13.07
C LEU A 259 20.38 -15.59 -11.82
N LYS A 260 21.34 -16.52 -11.76
CA LYS A 260 21.55 -17.32 -10.55
C LYS A 260 22.46 -16.57 -9.56
N PRO A 261 22.20 -16.63 -8.24
CA PRO A 261 23.09 -16.04 -7.24
C PRO A 261 24.50 -16.62 -7.34
N TYR A 262 25.51 -15.74 -7.46
CA TYR A 262 26.93 -16.14 -7.51
C TYR A 262 27.53 -16.34 -6.12
N SER A 263 27.02 -15.65 -5.11
CA SER A 263 27.52 -15.74 -3.75
C SER A 263 26.40 -15.52 -2.70
N SER A 264 26.61 -16.12 -1.52
CA SER A 264 25.71 -15.99 -0.37
C SER A 264 26.11 -14.86 0.60
N ASN A 265 26.90 -13.86 0.16
CA ASN A 265 27.31 -12.77 1.03
C ASN A 265 26.14 -11.78 1.24
N LYS A 266 25.28 -12.12 2.21
CA LYS A 266 24.00 -11.48 2.48
C LYS A 266 24.13 -10.16 3.27
N ASN A 267 25.31 -9.86 3.86
CA ASN A 267 25.44 -8.80 4.86
C ASN A 267 25.73 -7.41 4.30
N ASN A 268 26.15 -7.27 3.04
CA ASN A 268 26.46 -5.98 2.45
C ASN A 268 25.36 -5.53 1.48
N TYR A 269 24.84 -4.32 1.66
CA TYR A 269 23.96 -3.70 0.67
C TYR A 269 24.77 -3.16 -0.52
N SER A 270 24.11 -3.06 -1.68
CA SER A 270 24.71 -2.46 -2.86
C SER A 270 24.88 -0.95 -2.69
N ARG A 271 26.07 -0.44 -2.96
CA ARG A 271 26.37 1.01 -3.01
C ARG A 271 26.05 1.64 -4.37
N ILE A 272 25.42 0.90 -5.26
CA ILE A 272 25.11 1.34 -6.62
C ILE A 272 23.86 2.22 -6.59
N ARG A 273 23.97 3.48 -7.01
CA ARG A 273 22.85 4.44 -7.09
C ARG A 273 21.88 4.13 -8.24
N ASN A 274 22.38 3.58 -9.35
CA ASN A 274 21.54 3.23 -10.49
C ASN A 274 20.63 2.04 -10.14
N HIS A 275 19.32 2.24 -10.17
CA HIS A 275 18.33 1.24 -9.74
C HIS A 275 18.42 -0.09 -10.51
N ARG A 276 18.67 -0.07 -11.84
CA ARG A 276 18.76 -1.30 -12.64
C ARG A 276 20.03 -2.09 -12.31
N LEU A 277 21.16 -1.42 -12.21
CA LEU A 277 22.43 -2.06 -11.84
C LEU A 277 22.41 -2.55 -10.40
N ASN A 278 21.75 -1.80 -9.50
CA ASN A 278 21.53 -2.21 -8.12
C ASN A 278 20.73 -3.51 -8.05
N LEU A 279 19.62 -3.61 -8.79
CA LEU A 279 18.79 -4.83 -8.86
C LEU A 279 19.59 -6.03 -9.34
N ILE A 280 20.33 -5.90 -10.45
CA ILE A 280 21.17 -6.98 -10.99
C ILE A 280 22.20 -7.41 -9.95
N SER A 281 22.89 -6.45 -9.31
CA SER A 281 23.85 -6.73 -8.24
C SER A 281 23.20 -7.47 -7.08
N ASN A 282 22.02 -7.07 -6.64
CA ASN A 282 21.32 -7.74 -5.54
C ASN A 282 20.95 -9.19 -5.88
N ILE A 283 20.46 -9.46 -7.09
CA ILE A 283 20.17 -10.82 -7.53
C ILE A 283 21.45 -11.66 -7.56
N MET A 284 22.51 -11.16 -8.17
CA MET A 284 23.79 -11.90 -8.31
C MET A 284 24.45 -12.22 -6.97
N PHE A 285 24.30 -11.36 -5.98
CA PHE A 285 24.90 -11.55 -4.65
C PHE A 285 23.93 -12.12 -3.61
N GLY A 286 22.75 -12.58 -4.02
CA GLY A 286 21.77 -13.17 -3.11
C GLY A 286 21.20 -12.20 -2.07
N ARG A 287 21.22 -10.88 -2.38
CA ARG A 287 20.68 -9.82 -1.53
C ARG A 287 19.21 -9.58 -1.84
N THR A 288 18.57 -8.71 -1.05
CA THR A 288 17.18 -8.30 -1.28
C THR A 288 16.97 -7.77 -2.69
N ALA A 289 16.39 -8.60 -3.56
CA ALA A 289 16.12 -8.25 -4.95
C ALA A 289 14.80 -7.49 -5.11
N PHE A 290 13.88 -7.67 -4.18
CA PHE A 290 12.58 -6.99 -4.15
C PHE A 290 12.26 -6.57 -2.72
N ALA A 291 12.11 -5.27 -2.50
CA ALA A 291 11.86 -4.68 -1.20
C ALA A 291 10.47 -4.00 -1.10
N GLY A 292 9.55 -4.37 -1.99
CA GLY A 292 8.19 -3.85 -2.07
C GLY A 292 7.84 -3.31 -3.46
N GLY A 293 6.55 -3.21 -3.75
CA GLY A 293 6.04 -2.74 -5.05
C GLY A 293 6.22 -1.26 -5.32
N ALA A 294 6.45 -0.44 -4.28
CA ALA A 294 6.84 0.96 -4.39
C ALA A 294 8.02 1.25 -3.48
N LEU A 295 9.00 1.97 -3.99
CA LEU A 295 10.19 2.37 -3.25
C LEU A 295 10.53 3.82 -3.59
N GLY A 296 10.91 4.58 -2.57
CA GLY A 296 11.52 5.90 -2.71
C GLY A 296 13.01 5.80 -3.02
N PHE A 297 13.85 6.35 -2.15
CA PHE A 297 15.30 6.35 -2.33
C PHE A 297 15.91 4.96 -2.08
N ASN A 298 16.96 4.61 -2.85
CA ASN A 298 17.74 3.42 -2.55
C ASN A 298 18.72 3.69 -1.38
N LEU A 299 19.27 2.60 -0.79
CA LEU A 299 20.16 2.72 0.37
C LEU A 299 21.43 3.57 0.12
N ALA A 300 21.95 3.57 -1.11
CA ALA A 300 23.12 4.39 -1.47
C ALA A 300 22.76 5.88 -1.57
N GLU A 301 21.54 6.20 -2.01
CA GLU A 301 21.02 7.57 -2.02
C GLU A 301 20.78 8.07 -0.59
N ILE A 302 20.13 7.25 0.26
CA ILE A 302 19.88 7.57 1.67
C ILE A 302 21.20 7.77 2.41
N ASN A 303 22.18 6.88 2.23
CA ASN A 303 23.49 7.02 2.87
C ASN A 303 24.26 8.29 2.44
N GLY A 304 23.95 8.82 1.27
CA GLY A 304 24.51 10.11 0.82
C GLY A 304 23.71 11.33 1.26
N LEU A 305 22.55 11.13 1.90
CA LEU A 305 21.68 12.19 2.42
C LEU A 305 21.81 12.36 3.92
N VAL A 306 21.87 11.26 4.67
CA VAL A 306 21.97 11.32 6.14
C VAL A 306 23.36 11.76 6.57
N LYS A 307 23.45 12.38 7.74
CA LYS A 307 24.72 12.78 8.33
C LYS A 307 25.62 11.57 8.61
N ASN A 308 26.93 11.75 8.55
CA ASN A 308 27.91 10.67 8.64
C ASN A 308 27.92 9.90 9.96
N ASP A 309 27.39 10.48 11.04
CA ASP A 309 27.27 9.86 12.35
C ASP A 309 26.08 8.88 12.46
N TYR A 310 25.20 8.84 11.46
CA TYR A 310 24.05 7.96 11.42
C TYR A 310 24.36 6.62 10.73
N SER A 311 24.20 5.51 11.47
CA SER A 311 24.41 4.17 10.92
C SER A 311 23.11 3.55 10.40
N LEU A 312 23.12 3.16 9.12
CA LEU A 312 21.99 2.44 8.49
C LEU A 312 21.99 0.93 8.81
N GLU A 313 22.99 0.41 9.51
CA GLU A 313 23.19 -1.05 9.66
C GLU A 313 22.06 -1.73 10.44
N ASN A 314 21.63 -1.13 11.53
CA ASN A 314 20.54 -1.63 12.38
C ASN A 314 19.25 -0.83 12.27
N SER A 315 19.16 0.07 11.30
CA SER A 315 18.03 0.95 11.06
C SER A 315 16.80 0.20 10.54
N LEU A 316 15.61 0.76 10.77
CA LEU A 316 14.34 0.31 10.19
C LEU A 316 14.37 0.27 8.65
N VAL A 317 15.21 1.06 8.02
CA VAL A 317 15.42 1.01 6.57
C VAL A 317 15.84 -0.38 6.07
N ARG A 318 16.39 -1.22 6.95
CA ARG A 318 16.81 -2.61 6.70
C ARG A 318 15.79 -3.66 7.12
N THR A 319 14.58 -3.27 7.51
CA THR A 319 13.54 -4.21 7.96
C THR A 319 13.24 -5.27 6.90
N VAL A 320 13.13 -4.87 5.63
CA VAL A 320 12.88 -5.81 4.52
C VAL A 320 14.05 -6.78 4.32
N ASP A 321 15.29 -6.34 4.54
CA ASP A 321 16.46 -7.21 4.43
C ASP A 321 16.46 -8.30 5.52
N LYS A 322 15.97 -7.99 6.72
CA LYS A 322 15.79 -8.98 7.80
C LYS A 322 14.76 -10.04 7.41
N TYR A 323 13.59 -9.63 6.93
CA TYR A 323 12.56 -10.55 6.44
C TYR A 323 13.04 -11.38 5.23
N TRP A 324 13.80 -10.77 4.31
CA TRP A 324 14.41 -11.48 3.18
C TRP A 324 15.31 -12.62 3.66
N ASN A 325 16.24 -12.34 4.58
CA ASN A 325 17.16 -13.32 5.10
C ASN A 325 16.44 -14.46 5.84
N GLU A 326 15.40 -14.14 6.62
CA GLU A 326 14.57 -15.12 7.31
C GLU A 326 13.83 -16.01 6.30
N TYR A 327 13.11 -15.43 5.36
CA TYR A 327 12.33 -16.16 4.37
C TYR A 327 13.21 -17.06 3.49
N PHE A 328 14.31 -16.55 2.94
CA PHE A 328 15.22 -17.31 2.07
C PHE A 328 16.16 -18.25 2.82
N SER A 329 16.06 -18.35 4.15
CA SER A 329 16.65 -19.45 4.92
C SER A 329 15.76 -20.68 4.98
N LEU A 330 14.48 -20.54 4.65
CA LEU A 330 13.52 -21.65 4.62
C LEU A 330 13.69 -22.49 3.35
N PRO A 331 13.50 -23.83 3.42
CA PRO A 331 13.48 -24.68 2.25
C PRO A 331 12.31 -24.30 1.32
N ASN A 332 12.53 -24.41 0.01
CA ASN A 332 11.53 -24.13 -1.02
C ASN A 332 11.03 -22.68 -1.10
N SER A 333 11.77 -21.73 -0.55
CA SER A 333 11.46 -20.30 -0.70
C SER A 333 11.49 -19.87 -2.17
N GLN A 334 10.48 -19.08 -2.58
CA GLN A 334 10.28 -18.65 -3.97
C GLN A 334 10.20 -17.12 -4.03
N ILE A 335 10.86 -16.52 -5.02
CA ILE A 335 10.82 -15.07 -5.20
C ILE A 335 9.41 -14.54 -5.51
N SER A 336 8.59 -15.32 -6.20
CA SER A 336 7.20 -14.98 -6.47
C SER A 336 6.39 -14.83 -5.19
N LYS A 337 6.44 -15.82 -4.30
CA LYS A 337 5.76 -15.76 -3.01
C LYS A 337 6.29 -14.62 -2.14
N TRP A 338 7.62 -14.42 -2.13
CA TRP A 338 8.24 -13.30 -1.44
C TRP A 338 7.64 -11.96 -1.84
N MET A 339 7.40 -11.72 -3.13
CA MET A 339 6.87 -10.45 -3.62
C MET A 339 5.48 -10.16 -3.03
N THR A 340 4.59 -11.13 -3.03
CA THR A 340 3.27 -11.02 -2.39
C THR A 340 3.39 -10.84 -0.86
N LEU A 341 4.23 -11.67 -0.22
CA LEU A 341 4.38 -11.67 1.24
C LEU A 341 4.88 -10.34 1.78
N ILE A 342 5.90 -9.74 1.13
CA ILE A 342 6.46 -8.47 1.64
C ILE A 342 5.52 -7.30 1.41
N ASP A 343 4.75 -7.30 0.32
CA ASP A 343 3.72 -6.28 0.10
C ASP A 343 2.54 -6.45 1.09
N LEU A 344 2.11 -7.67 1.38
CA LEU A 344 1.12 -7.95 2.44
C LEU A 344 1.62 -7.53 3.83
N LYS A 345 2.92 -7.60 4.07
CA LYS A 345 3.52 -7.32 5.38
C LYS A 345 3.79 -5.84 5.63
N ILE A 346 4.16 -5.08 4.59
CA ILE A 346 4.60 -3.69 4.72
C ILE A 346 3.79 -2.76 3.84
N ARG A 347 3.84 -2.91 2.51
CA ARG A 347 3.28 -1.93 1.59
C ARG A 347 1.77 -1.82 1.67
N LEU A 348 1.06 -2.94 1.70
CA LEU A 348 -0.40 -2.92 1.81
C LEU A 348 -0.85 -2.26 3.12
N PRO A 349 -0.47 -2.75 4.32
CA PRO A 349 -0.97 -2.18 5.57
C PRO A 349 -0.48 -0.76 5.85
N GLU A 350 0.78 -0.44 5.54
CA GLU A 350 1.41 0.79 6.02
C GLU A 350 1.45 1.91 4.95
N LEU A 351 1.15 1.60 3.69
CA LEU A 351 1.07 2.58 2.60
C LEU A 351 -0.33 2.60 1.98
N LEU A 352 -0.75 1.51 1.31
CA LEU A 352 -1.95 1.53 0.47
C LEU A 352 -3.24 1.60 1.29
N LEU A 353 -3.39 0.75 2.28
CA LEU A 353 -4.57 0.71 3.15
C LEU A 353 -4.59 1.90 4.10
N MET A 354 -3.43 2.30 4.61
CA MET A 354 -3.29 3.46 5.48
C MET A 354 -3.77 4.74 4.78
N ARG A 355 -3.27 5.03 3.56
CA ARG A 355 -3.72 6.21 2.80
C ARG A 355 -5.22 6.14 2.48
N MET A 356 -5.71 4.95 2.09
CA MET A 356 -7.12 4.74 1.76
C MET A 356 -7.99 5.04 2.97
N ASP A 357 -7.73 4.39 4.10
CA ASP A 357 -8.52 4.57 5.32
C ASP A 357 -8.48 6.03 5.80
N LYS A 358 -7.29 6.60 5.98
CA LYS A 358 -7.10 7.96 6.50
C LYS A 358 -7.83 9.02 5.68
N LEU A 359 -7.67 9.01 4.36
CA LEU A 359 -8.15 10.08 3.51
C LEU A 359 -9.63 9.97 3.15
N VAL A 360 -10.13 8.76 2.97
CA VAL A 360 -11.56 8.53 2.72
C VAL A 360 -12.37 8.72 4.00
N MET A 361 -11.83 8.33 5.16
CA MET A 361 -12.45 8.55 6.47
C MET A 361 -12.54 10.02 6.89
N GLN A 362 -11.74 10.94 6.31
CA GLN A 362 -11.97 12.40 6.51
C GLN A 362 -13.39 12.83 6.10
N SER A 363 -13.99 12.07 5.20
CA SER A 363 -15.38 12.28 4.78
C SER A 363 -16.38 11.39 5.54
N GLY A 364 -15.94 10.53 6.47
CA GLY A 364 -16.77 9.57 7.17
C GLY A 364 -17.25 8.43 6.26
N VAL A 365 -16.43 8.04 5.28
CA VAL A 365 -16.69 6.94 4.35
C VAL A 365 -15.73 5.78 4.65
N GLU A 366 -16.27 4.58 4.85
CA GLU A 366 -15.50 3.35 5.07
C GLU A 366 -15.18 2.66 3.74
N ALA A 367 -13.90 2.43 3.47
CA ALA A 367 -13.45 1.60 2.35
C ALA A 367 -13.26 0.14 2.79
N ARG A 368 -13.85 -0.80 2.04
CA ARG A 368 -13.76 -2.25 2.24
C ARG A 368 -13.05 -2.89 1.06
N VAL A 369 -12.18 -3.87 1.33
CA VAL A 369 -11.25 -4.48 0.36
C VAL A 369 -11.49 -5.99 0.21
N PRO A 370 -12.40 -6.43 -0.69
CA PRO A 370 -12.74 -7.85 -0.83
C PRO A 370 -11.56 -8.74 -1.21
N PHE A 371 -10.65 -8.28 -2.05
CA PHE A 371 -9.47 -9.06 -2.44
C PHE A 371 -8.52 -9.35 -1.28
N LEU A 372 -8.61 -8.61 -0.18
CA LEU A 372 -7.81 -8.85 1.04
C LEU A 372 -8.57 -9.68 2.08
N ASP A 373 -9.52 -10.51 1.65
CA ASP A 373 -10.09 -11.54 2.52
C ASP A 373 -9.03 -12.58 2.89
N HIS A 374 -8.91 -12.91 4.17
CA HIS A 374 -7.84 -13.79 4.65
C HIS A 374 -7.92 -15.21 4.05
N LYS A 375 -9.13 -15.75 3.82
CA LYS A 375 -9.30 -17.06 3.19
C LYS A 375 -8.79 -17.04 1.74
N LEU A 376 -9.08 -15.95 1.01
CA LEU A 376 -8.56 -15.76 -0.35
C LEU A 376 -7.04 -15.62 -0.35
N ILE A 377 -6.46 -14.85 0.56
CA ILE A 377 -5.02 -14.69 0.71
C ILE A 377 -4.35 -16.05 0.98
N GLU A 378 -4.82 -16.77 2.00
CA GLU A 378 -4.29 -18.07 2.39
C GLU A 378 -4.36 -19.08 1.24
N PHE A 379 -5.49 -19.10 0.53
CA PHE A 379 -5.66 -20.00 -0.62
C PHE A 379 -4.72 -19.63 -1.78
N ILE A 380 -4.60 -18.34 -2.15
CA ILE A 380 -3.66 -17.90 -3.21
C ILE A 380 -2.20 -18.23 -2.84
N LEU A 381 -1.83 -18.08 -1.57
CA LEU A 381 -0.50 -18.44 -1.10
C LEU A 381 -0.25 -19.96 -1.16
N SER A 382 -1.28 -20.79 -1.03
CA SER A 382 -1.14 -22.25 -1.15
C SER A 382 -0.99 -22.74 -2.61
N ILE A 383 -1.37 -21.95 -3.62
CA ILE A 383 -1.31 -22.37 -5.03
C ILE A 383 0.15 -22.42 -5.52
N PRO A 384 0.60 -23.51 -6.18
CA PRO A 384 1.94 -23.62 -6.73
C PRO A 384 2.26 -22.56 -7.80
N GLU A 385 3.50 -22.08 -7.85
CA GLU A 385 3.96 -21.08 -8.82
C GLU A 385 3.65 -21.45 -10.28
N LYS A 386 3.78 -22.73 -10.64
CA LYS A 386 3.49 -23.25 -11.99
C LYS A 386 2.07 -22.99 -12.48
N ILE A 387 1.12 -22.83 -11.54
CA ILE A 387 -0.29 -22.56 -11.84
C ILE A 387 -0.52 -21.03 -11.88
N ILE A 388 -0.05 -20.32 -10.85
CA ILE A 388 -0.37 -18.90 -10.68
C ILE A 388 0.39 -17.99 -11.67
N LEU A 389 1.57 -18.41 -12.16
CA LEU A 389 2.45 -17.65 -13.06
C LEU A 389 2.63 -18.31 -14.43
N LYS A 390 1.62 -19.02 -14.93
CA LYS A 390 1.72 -19.82 -16.16
C LYS A 390 2.24 -19.06 -17.38
N ASP A 391 1.84 -17.80 -17.55
CA ASP A 391 2.14 -17.01 -18.75
C ASP A 391 2.72 -15.60 -18.49
N TYR A 392 2.89 -15.20 -17.22
CA TYR A 392 3.34 -13.86 -16.83
C TYR A 392 2.55 -12.70 -17.46
N SER A 393 1.28 -12.92 -17.77
CA SER A 393 0.40 -11.97 -18.48
C SER A 393 -0.27 -10.92 -17.56
N GLY A 394 0.10 -10.91 -16.29
CA GLY A 394 -0.56 -10.09 -15.26
C GLY A 394 -1.96 -10.60 -14.93
N LYS A 395 -2.15 -11.04 -13.70
CA LYS A 395 -3.40 -11.60 -13.13
C LYS A 395 -3.99 -12.77 -13.94
N PRO A 396 -3.20 -13.81 -14.34
CA PRO A 396 -3.68 -14.81 -15.26
C PRO A 396 -4.90 -15.58 -14.75
N LEU A 397 -4.94 -15.96 -13.46
CA LEU A 397 -6.07 -16.67 -12.87
C LEU A 397 -7.29 -15.76 -12.74
N LEU A 398 -7.12 -14.52 -12.27
CA LEU A 398 -8.23 -13.59 -12.13
C LEU A 398 -8.85 -13.22 -13.48
N LYS A 399 -8.05 -13.07 -14.55
CA LYS A 399 -8.56 -12.87 -15.91
C LYS A 399 -9.40 -14.03 -16.41
N LYS A 400 -9.01 -15.28 -16.09
CA LYS A 400 -9.79 -16.44 -16.45
C LYS A 400 -11.16 -16.47 -15.79
N ILE A 401 -11.23 -16.10 -14.52
CA ILE A 401 -12.48 -15.96 -13.77
C ILE A 401 -13.32 -14.80 -14.36
N ALA A 402 -12.71 -13.64 -14.56
CA ALA A 402 -13.39 -12.45 -15.04
C ALA A 402 -14.08 -12.63 -16.39
N LYS A 403 -13.62 -13.55 -17.25
CA LYS A 403 -14.29 -13.91 -18.51
C LYS A 403 -15.74 -14.33 -18.35
N ASN A 404 -16.12 -14.84 -17.18
CA ASN A 404 -17.48 -15.27 -16.89
C ASN A 404 -18.40 -14.10 -16.51
N TYR A 405 -17.84 -12.89 -16.28
CA TYR A 405 -18.53 -11.78 -15.66
C TYR A 405 -18.52 -10.49 -16.49
N ILE A 406 -17.39 -10.18 -17.15
CA ILE A 406 -17.15 -8.92 -17.86
C ILE A 406 -16.52 -9.18 -19.23
N SER A 407 -16.66 -8.22 -20.13
CA SER A 407 -16.22 -8.33 -21.53
C SER A 407 -14.70 -8.36 -21.71
N PRO A 408 -14.22 -8.88 -22.86
CA PRO A 408 -12.81 -8.87 -23.23
C PRO A 408 -12.19 -7.48 -23.22
N GLU A 409 -12.95 -6.46 -23.54
CA GLU A 409 -12.55 -5.06 -23.58
C GLU A 409 -12.11 -4.57 -22.20
N ILE A 410 -12.70 -5.11 -21.12
CA ILE A 410 -12.35 -4.79 -19.75
C ILE A 410 -11.21 -5.70 -19.25
N TYR A 411 -11.38 -7.05 -19.29
CA TYR A 411 -10.41 -7.93 -18.63
C TYR A 411 -9.06 -8.02 -19.35
N ASN A 412 -8.97 -7.68 -20.65
CA ASN A 412 -7.70 -7.60 -21.38
C ASN A 412 -7.03 -6.23 -21.32
N ARG A 413 -7.70 -5.23 -20.75
CA ARG A 413 -7.15 -3.88 -20.65
C ARG A 413 -5.78 -3.91 -19.94
N LYS A 414 -4.83 -3.17 -20.50
CA LYS A 414 -3.52 -3.05 -19.90
C LYS A 414 -3.64 -2.30 -18.56
N LYS A 415 -3.04 -2.84 -17.50
CA LYS A 415 -2.97 -2.18 -16.20
C LYS A 415 -2.34 -0.79 -16.38
N GLN A 416 -3.07 0.23 -15.97
CA GLN A 416 -2.54 1.56 -15.72
C GLN A 416 -2.46 1.75 -14.20
N GLY A 417 -1.36 2.31 -13.71
CA GLY A 417 -1.30 2.77 -12.33
C GLY A 417 -2.09 4.07 -12.22
N PHE A 418 -2.93 4.18 -11.22
CA PHE A 418 -3.54 5.47 -10.90
C PHE A 418 -2.41 6.44 -10.53
N ARG A 419 -2.37 7.60 -11.18
CA ARG A 419 -1.37 8.65 -10.97
C ARG A 419 -2.08 9.96 -10.76
N ALA A 420 -1.48 10.85 -9.98
CA ALA A 420 -1.93 12.20 -9.80
C ALA A 420 -0.84 13.19 -10.23
N PRO A 421 -1.16 14.35 -10.80
CA PRO A 421 -0.18 15.33 -11.26
C PRO A 421 0.43 16.13 -10.09
N VAL A 422 0.56 15.51 -8.92
CA VAL A 422 1.06 16.16 -7.70
C VAL A 422 2.46 16.74 -7.90
N GLY A 423 3.35 16.00 -8.57
CA GLY A 423 4.68 16.52 -8.88
C GLY A 423 4.67 17.74 -9.80
N GLU A 424 3.68 17.86 -10.71
CA GLU A 424 3.51 19.04 -11.57
C GLU A 424 2.89 20.20 -10.80
N TRP A 425 1.97 19.92 -9.90
CA TRP A 425 1.36 20.92 -9.04
C TRP A 425 2.35 21.49 -8.03
N ILE A 426 3.18 20.65 -7.41
CA ILE A 426 4.28 21.10 -6.50
C ILE A 426 5.26 22.02 -7.24
N ARG A 427 5.56 21.76 -8.53
CA ARG A 427 6.46 22.62 -9.32
C ARG A 427 5.93 24.06 -9.52
N LYS A 428 4.62 24.24 -9.51
CA LYS A 428 4.04 25.59 -9.60
C LYS A 428 4.39 26.48 -8.38
N ASP A 429 4.57 25.83 -7.21
CA ASP A 429 4.92 26.47 -5.94
C ASP A 429 6.23 25.91 -5.33
N GLU A 430 7.20 25.56 -6.19
CA GLU A 430 8.43 24.85 -5.80
C GLU A 430 9.18 25.53 -4.66
N SER A 431 9.25 26.86 -4.64
CA SER A 431 9.94 27.62 -3.59
C SER A 431 9.34 27.39 -2.20
N ILE A 432 8.01 27.32 -2.08
CA ILE A 432 7.30 27.11 -0.82
C ILE A 432 7.58 25.68 -0.29
N PHE A 433 7.55 24.68 -1.17
CA PHE A 433 7.85 23.29 -0.76
C PHE A 433 9.31 23.13 -0.36
N ASN A 434 10.25 23.75 -1.09
CA ASN A 434 11.67 23.71 -0.77
C ASN A 434 11.95 24.34 0.60
N GLU A 435 11.33 25.47 0.91
CA GLU A 435 11.43 26.14 2.22
C GLU A 435 10.91 25.23 3.34
N LYS A 436 9.74 24.60 3.16
CA LYS A 436 9.18 23.64 4.14
C LYS A 436 10.13 22.48 4.40
N ILE A 437 10.75 21.90 3.36
CA ILE A 437 11.71 20.79 3.49
C ILE A 437 12.97 21.23 4.25
N LEU A 438 13.52 22.39 3.95
CA LEU A 438 14.71 22.91 4.64
C LEU A 438 14.42 23.25 6.10
N SER A 439 13.29 23.89 6.38
CA SER A 439 12.84 24.19 7.74
C SER A 439 12.62 22.91 8.57
N PHE A 440 12.05 21.87 7.97
CA PHE A 440 11.94 20.57 8.62
C PHE A 440 13.31 19.99 8.97
N ASN A 441 14.27 20.05 8.05
CA ASN A 441 15.63 19.55 8.31
C ASN A 441 16.36 20.35 9.40
N GLU A 442 16.13 21.66 9.50
CA GLU A 442 16.64 22.48 10.62
C GLU A 442 16.11 22.00 11.97
N MET A 443 14.84 21.59 12.02
CA MET A 443 14.19 21.08 13.24
C MET A 443 14.71 19.68 13.65
N VAL A 444 14.89 18.76 12.68
CA VAL A 444 15.27 17.36 12.98
C VAL A 444 16.77 17.11 12.92
N ASP A 445 17.51 17.96 12.25
CA ASP A 445 18.99 17.91 12.06
C ASP A 445 19.52 16.56 11.56
N LEU A 446 18.76 15.91 10.64
CA LEU A 446 19.01 14.56 10.17
C LEU A 446 19.85 14.49 8.91
N PHE A 447 19.64 15.44 7.97
CA PHE A 447 20.20 15.39 6.64
C PHE A 447 21.34 16.38 6.43
N GLU A 448 22.32 16.02 5.62
CA GLU A 448 23.34 16.92 5.10
C GLU A 448 22.68 17.97 4.20
N THR A 449 22.58 19.22 4.65
CA THR A 449 21.87 20.31 3.97
C THR A 449 22.33 20.49 2.52
N LYS A 450 23.65 20.40 2.24
CA LYS A 450 24.17 20.48 0.87
C LYS A 450 23.66 19.35 -0.03
N SER A 451 23.58 18.14 0.50
CA SER A 451 23.04 16.97 -0.23
C SER A 451 21.56 17.12 -0.49
N LEU A 452 20.81 17.61 0.51
CA LEU A 452 19.37 17.86 0.42
C LEU A 452 19.06 18.92 -0.65
N ILE A 453 19.72 20.08 -0.62
CA ILE A 453 19.58 21.14 -1.64
C ILE A 453 19.87 20.59 -3.04
N LYS A 454 20.94 19.81 -3.19
CA LYS A 454 21.27 19.19 -4.47
C LYS A 454 20.18 18.28 -5.00
N ILE A 455 19.51 17.52 -4.14
CA ILE A 455 18.41 16.64 -4.55
C ILE A 455 17.18 17.44 -4.93
N ILE A 456 16.81 18.42 -4.11
CA ILE A 456 15.65 19.29 -4.34
C ILE A 456 15.79 20.03 -5.68
N SER A 457 16.99 20.52 -6.01
CA SER A 457 17.28 21.26 -7.24
C SER A 457 17.37 20.38 -8.50
N GLN A 458 17.35 19.05 -8.40
CA GLN A 458 17.38 18.17 -9.56
C GLN A 458 15.97 18.00 -10.15
N SER A 459 15.82 18.28 -11.46
CA SER A 459 14.54 18.15 -12.19
C SER A 459 13.89 16.76 -12.09
N ASP A 460 14.66 15.73 -11.76
CA ASP A 460 14.21 14.34 -11.58
C ASP A 460 13.76 14.00 -10.15
N PHE A 461 13.97 14.90 -9.19
CA PHE A 461 13.53 14.68 -7.80
C PHE A 461 12.01 14.44 -7.71
N GLN A 462 11.25 15.12 -8.54
CA GLN A 462 9.79 15.05 -8.56
C GLN A 462 9.24 13.84 -9.32
N LYS A 463 10.12 13.02 -9.95
CA LYS A 463 9.77 11.73 -10.58
C LYS A 463 10.03 10.54 -9.66
N LYS A 464 10.61 10.77 -8.50
CA LYS A 464 10.91 9.79 -7.47
C LYS A 464 10.05 9.98 -6.24
#